data_bfd87ed61fff76b716ba7393fcf4c3bc
#
_entry.id   bfd87ed61fff76b716ba7393fcf4c3bc
#
_cell.length_a   1.000
_cell.length_b   1.000
_cell.length_c   1.000
_cell.angle_alpha   90.00
_cell.angle_beta   90.00
_cell.angle_gamma   90.00
#
_symmetry.space_group_name_H-M   'P 1'
#
loop_
_entity.id
_entity.type
_entity.pdbx_description
1 polymer ?
#
loop_
_entity_poly.entity_id
_entity_poly.type
_entity_poly.pdbx_seq_one_letter_code
_entity_poly.pdbx_strand_id
1 'polypeptide(L)'
;MMTEAKKLTREELLAAKLQKIDDQRKAVLDQLNRERVRARSKLVGMERKRRSRALILIGASCELAMKADPANIEKVKLLVLKHLTREADQVLVTEYLAGIPEISRGG
;
A
#
# COMPACT_ATOMS: atom_id res chain seq x y z
N MET A 1 40.64 5.85 -51.47
CA MET A 1 41.06 6.14 -50.13
C MET A 1 39.90 6.48 -49.21
N MET A 2 38.92 7.21 -49.64
CA MET A 2 37.70 7.43 -48.85
C MET A 2 36.90 6.16 -48.56
N THR A 3 37.01 5.14 -49.42
CA THR A 3 36.35 3.86 -49.25
C THR A 3 36.96 3.01 -48.13
N GLU A 4 38.23 3.20 -47.81
CA GLU A 4 38.87 2.47 -46.70
C GLU A 4 38.50 3.01 -45.34
N ALA A 5 38.28 4.33 -45.23
CA ALA A 5 37.85 4.97 -43.99
C ALA A 5 36.44 4.56 -43.57
N LYS A 6 35.64 4.03 -44.52
CA LYS A 6 34.27 3.57 -44.27
C LYS A 6 34.17 2.07 -44.00
N LYS A 7 35.26 1.32 -44.23
CA LYS A 7 35.27 -0.11 -43.94
C LYS A 7 35.66 -0.33 -42.50
N LEU A 8 34.70 -0.82 -41.72
CA LEU A 8 34.96 -1.25 -40.36
C LEU A 8 35.77 -2.55 -40.40
N THR A 9 36.73 -2.68 -39.51
CA THR A 9 37.42 -3.94 -39.30
C THR A 9 36.45 -4.96 -38.77
N ARG A 10 36.78 -6.24 -38.84
CA ARG A 10 35.97 -7.31 -38.28
C ARG A 10 35.78 -7.12 -36.77
N GLU A 11 36.81 -6.68 -36.06
CA GLU A 11 36.75 -6.38 -34.65
C GLU A 11 35.76 -5.27 -34.33
N GLU A 12 35.77 -4.20 -35.12
CA GLU A 12 34.87 -3.08 -34.97
C GLU A 12 33.41 -3.49 -35.21
N LEU A 13 33.17 -4.33 -36.20
CA LEU A 13 31.84 -4.87 -36.47
C LEU A 13 31.33 -5.75 -35.32
N LEU A 14 32.19 -6.60 -34.78
CA LEU A 14 31.86 -7.45 -33.67
C LEU A 14 31.62 -6.63 -32.41
N ALA A 15 32.43 -5.60 -32.17
CA ALA A 15 32.26 -4.69 -31.06
C ALA A 15 30.94 -3.93 -31.15
N ALA A 16 30.56 -3.48 -32.33
CA ALA A 16 29.30 -2.81 -32.59
C ALA A 16 28.10 -3.75 -32.34
N LYS A 17 28.19 -4.99 -32.76
CA LYS A 17 27.17 -5.99 -32.49
C LYS A 17 27.02 -6.28 -30.99
N LEU A 18 28.14 -6.41 -30.29
CA LEU A 18 28.15 -6.64 -28.87
C LEU A 18 27.50 -5.48 -28.13
N GLN A 19 27.83 -4.25 -28.49
CA GLN A 19 27.23 -3.05 -27.91
C GLN A 19 25.70 -3.03 -28.10
N LYS A 20 25.27 -3.39 -29.31
CA LYS A 20 23.85 -3.46 -29.62
C LYS A 20 23.13 -4.49 -28.75
N ILE A 21 23.73 -5.65 -28.54
CA ILE A 21 23.21 -6.70 -27.68
C ILE A 21 23.14 -6.22 -26.23
N ASP A 22 24.19 -5.55 -25.75
CA ASP A 22 24.23 -4.99 -24.39
C ASP A 22 23.15 -3.95 -24.19
N ASP A 23 22.93 -3.07 -25.16
CA ASP A 23 21.88 -2.05 -25.09
C ASP A 23 20.49 -2.68 -25.06
N GLN A 24 20.26 -3.71 -25.86
CA GLN A 24 19.01 -4.46 -25.87
C GLN A 24 18.79 -5.16 -24.53
N ARG A 25 19.84 -5.75 -23.97
CA ARG A 25 19.80 -6.41 -22.67
C ARG A 25 19.42 -5.43 -21.55
N LYS A 26 20.04 -4.25 -21.54
CA LYS A 26 19.71 -3.20 -20.57
C LYS A 26 18.25 -2.76 -20.67
N ALA A 27 17.77 -2.57 -21.91
CA ALA A 27 16.39 -2.18 -22.14
C ALA A 27 15.41 -3.21 -21.60
N VAL A 28 15.68 -4.50 -21.82
CA VAL A 28 14.86 -5.59 -21.33
C VAL A 28 14.91 -5.68 -19.81
N LEU A 29 16.07 -5.51 -19.20
CA LEU A 29 16.22 -5.50 -17.74
C LEU A 29 15.43 -4.35 -17.10
N ASP A 30 15.51 -3.15 -17.70
CA ASP A 30 14.76 -1.99 -17.21
C ASP A 30 13.26 -2.24 -17.30
N GLN A 31 12.80 -2.82 -18.39
CA GLN A 31 11.39 -3.17 -18.56
C GLN A 31 10.95 -4.19 -17.53
N LEU A 32 11.76 -5.23 -17.29
CA LEU A 32 11.47 -6.24 -16.28
C LEU A 32 11.38 -5.64 -14.89
N ASN A 33 12.31 -4.75 -14.53
CA ASN A 33 12.31 -4.07 -13.24
C ASN A 33 11.08 -3.20 -13.06
N ARG A 34 10.65 -2.49 -14.11
CA ARG A 34 9.41 -1.69 -14.09
C ARG A 34 8.19 -2.57 -13.83
N GLU A 35 8.12 -3.71 -14.50
CA GLU A 35 7.01 -4.65 -14.32
C GLU A 35 6.99 -5.22 -12.90
N ARG A 36 8.16 -5.55 -12.34
CA ARG A 36 8.28 -6.02 -10.96
C ARG A 36 7.81 -4.98 -9.95
N VAL A 37 8.21 -3.73 -10.15
CA VAL A 37 7.79 -2.61 -9.28
C VAL A 37 6.28 -2.42 -9.35
N ARG A 38 5.70 -2.44 -10.54
CA ARG A 38 4.25 -2.33 -10.73
C ARG A 38 3.50 -3.48 -10.04
N ALA A 39 4.00 -4.71 -10.17
CA ALA A 39 3.39 -5.87 -9.54
C ALA A 39 3.40 -5.75 -8.02
N ARG A 40 4.52 -5.33 -7.43
CA ARG A 40 4.64 -5.10 -5.99
C ARG A 40 3.70 -4.01 -5.52
N SER A 41 3.65 -2.89 -6.23
CA SER A 41 2.75 -1.77 -5.88
C SER A 41 1.30 -2.21 -5.91
N LYS A 42 0.92 -3.01 -6.89
CA LYS A 42 -0.43 -3.55 -7.02
C LYS A 42 -0.79 -4.46 -5.84
N LEU A 43 0.13 -5.37 -5.46
CA LEU A 43 -0.07 -6.26 -4.31
C LEU A 43 -0.19 -5.48 -3.01
N VAL A 44 0.69 -4.51 -2.78
CA VAL A 44 0.65 -3.65 -1.59
C VAL A 44 -0.67 -2.88 -1.55
N GLY A 45 -1.12 -2.36 -2.67
CA GLY A 45 -2.41 -1.67 -2.78
C GLY A 45 -3.60 -2.58 -2.44
N MET A 46 -3.57 -3.81 -2.93
CA MET A 46 -4.61 -4.81 -2.62
C MET A 46 -4.63 -5.17 -1.14
N GLU A 47 -3.45 -5.37 -0.54
CA GLU A 47 -3.32 -5.67 0.88
C GLU A 47 -3.83 -4.52 1.74
N ARG A 48 -3.51 -3.27 1.38
CA ARG A 48 -4.01 -2.09 2.08
C ARG A 48 -5.52 -2.00 2.04
N LYS A 49 -6.12 -2.22 0.88
CA LYS A 49 -7.59 -2.21 0.72
C LYS A 49 -8.23 -3.30 1.55
N ARG A 50 -7.68 -4.50 1.53
CA ARG A 50 -8.16 -5.63 2.32
C ARG A 50 -8.11 -5.33 3.81
N ARG A 51 -6.99 -4.80 4.27
CA ARG A 51 -6.79 -4.41 5.67
C ARG A 51 -7.77 -3.32 6.08
N SER A 52 -7.91 -2.27 5.25
CA SER A 52 -8.84 -1.16 5.53
C SER A 52 -10.26 -1.67 5.64
N ARG A 53 -10.68 -2.55 4.73
CA ARG A 53 -12.01 -3.14 4.81
C ARG A 53 -12.22 -3.97 6.07
N ALA A 54 -11.21 -4.77 6.44
CA ALA A 54 -11.26 -5.56 7.67
C ALA A 54 -11.39 -4.67 8.90
N LEU A 55 -10.63 -3.58 8.97
CA LEU A 55 -10.70 -2.63 10.08
C LEU A 55 -12.08 -1.94 10.15
N ILE A 56 -12.65 -1.58 9.01
CA ILE A 56 -13.99 -0.99 8.93
C ILE A 56 -15.03 -1.99 9.44
N LEU A 57 -14.94 -3.25 9.02
CA LEU A 57 -15.89 -4.28 9.46
C LEU A 57 -15.78 -4.58 10.96
N ILE A 58 -14.55 -4.61 11.48
CA ILE A 58 -14.31 -4.78 12.92
C ILE A 58 -14.90 -3.60 13.68
N GLY A 59 -14.63 -2.37 13.22
CA GLY A 59 -15.17 -1.15 13.85
C GLY A 59 -16.69 -1.11 13.84
N ALA A 60 -17.30 -1.43 12.70
CA ALA A 60 -18.75 -1.47 12.57
C ALA A 60 -19.39 -2.54 13.48
N SER A 61 -18.75 -3.71 13.57
CA SER A 61 -19.22 -4.78 14.45
C SER A 61 -19.13 -4.39 15.93
N CYS A 62 -18.05 -3.72 16.32
CA CYS A 62 -17.88 -3.20 17.67
C CYS A 62 -18.96 -2.14 17.99
N GLU A 63 -19.24 -1.26 17.02
CA GLU A 63 -20.29 -0.24 17.19
C GLU A 63 -21.67 -0.88 17.41
N LEU A 64 -22.01 -1.90 16.62
CA LEU A 64 -23.25 -2.64 16.80
C LEU A 64 -23.31 -3.33 18.17
N ALA A 65 -22.22 -3.91 18.63
CA ALA A 65 -22.14 -4.54 19.93
C ALA A 65 -22.34 -3.52 21.07
N MET A 66 -21.76 -2.32 20.93
CA MET A 66 -21.92 -1.24 21.90
C MET A 66 -23.34 -0.69 21.95
N LYS A 67 -24.01 -0.61 20.79
CA LYS A 67 -25.41 -0.19 20.71
C LYS A 67 -26.34 -1.23 21.31
N ALA A 68 -26.03 -2.52 21.13
CA ALA A 68 -26.83 -3.62 21.66
C ALA A 68 -26.73 -3.73 23.21
N ASP A 69 -25.54 -3.49 23.76
CA ASP A 69 -25.27 -3.56 25.19
C ASP A 69 -24.30 -2.45 25.59
N PRO A 70 -24.75 -1.42 26.32
CA PRO A 70 -23.90 -0.33 26.79
C PRO A 70 -22.68 -0.75 27.62
N ALA A 71 -22.73 -1.91 28.27
CA ALA A 71 -21.57 -2.43 29.00
C ALA A 71 -20.36 -2.67 28.09
N ASN A 72 -20.60 -2.94 26.81
CA ASN A 72 -19.53 -3.13 25.83
C ASN A 72 -18.77 -1.84 25.53
N ILE A 73 -19.38 -0.66 25.77
CA ILE A 73 -18.72 0.65 25.54
C ILE A 73 -17.46 0.77 26.39
N GLU A 74 -17.55 0.44 27.71
CA GLU A 74 -16.40 0.48 28.59
C GLU A 74 -15.30 -0.50 28.18
N LYS A 75 -15.68 -1.70 27.77
CA LYS A 75 -14.74 -2.72 27.33
C LYS A 75 -13.98 -2.27 26.07
N VAL A 76 -14.68 -1.74 25.08
CA VAL A 76 -14.10 -1.23 23.84
C VAL A 76 -13.22 -0.01 24.11
N LYS A 77 -13.71 0.91 24.97
CA LYS A 77 -12.96 2.11 25.35
C LYS A 77 -11.61 1.76 25.97
N LEU A 78 -11.60 0.87 26.94
CA LEU A 78 -10.38 0.43 27.61
C LEU A 78 -9.40 -0.22 26.61
N LEU A 79 -9.92 -1.10 25.74
CA LEU A 79 -9.10 -1.77 24.75
C LEU A 79 -8.48 -0.79 23.75
N VAL A 80 -9.28 0.12 23.24
CA VAL A 80 -8.84 1.09 22.21
C VAL A 80 -7.87 2.12 22.80
N LEU A 81 -8.19 2.71 23.95
CA LEU A 81 -7.34 3.73 24.58
C LEU A 81 -5.98 3.17 24.99
N LYS A 82 -5.92 1.89 25.35
CA LYS A 82 -4.67 1.22 25.67
C LYS A 82 -3.68 1.24 24.52
N HIS A 83 -4.16 1.22 23.27
CA HIS A 83 -3.33 1.16 22.07
C HIS A 83 -3.15 2.50 21.36
N LEU A 84 -3.84 3.55 21.80
CA LEU A 84 -3.71 4.88 21.23
C LEU A 84 -2.63 5.67 21.98
N THR A 85 -1.65 6.18 21.21
CA THR A 85 -0.53 6.96 21.76
C THR A 85 -0.72 8.47 21.58
N ARG A 86 -1.49 8.89 20.57
CA ARG A 86 -1.75 10.30 20.31
C ARG A 86 -2.92 10.81 21.12
N GLU A 87 -2.71 11.92 21.80
CA GLU A 87 -3.76 12.56 22.62
C GLU A 87 -4.99 12.94 21.79
N ALA A 88 -4.78 13.48 20.60
CA ALA A 88 -5.87 13.85 19.69
C ALA A 88 -6.75 12.65 19.34
N ASP A 89 -6.14 11.49 19.11
CA ASP A 89 -6.86 10.27 18.80
C ASP A 89 -7.64 9.76 20.02
N GLN A 90 -7.06 9.85 21.22
CA GLN A 90 -7.71 9.49 22.48
C GLN A 90 -8.94 10.35 22.73
N VAL A 91 -8.83 11.66 22.52
CA VAL A 91 -9.94 12.59 22.67
C VAL A 91 -11.06 12.28 21.67
N LEU A 92 -10.69 12.08 20.40
CA LEU A 92 -11.65 11.78 19.35
C LEU A 92 -12.46 10.50 19.67
N VAL A 93 -11.78 9.44 20.06
CA VAL A 93 -12.42 8.17 20.39
C VAL A 93 -13.32 8.32 21.63
N THR A 94 -12.84 9.01 22.66
CA THR A 94 -13.59 9.25 23.89
C THR A 94 -14.91 9.99 23.60
N GLU A 95 -14.84 11.05 22.80
CA GLU A 95 -16.02 11.82 22.39
C GLU A 95 -17.00 10.99 21.55
N TYR A 96 -16.47 10.22 20.62
CA TYR A 96 -17.30 9.35 19.77
C TYR A 96 -18.04 8.30 20.61
N LEU A 97 -17.34 7.63 21.51
CA LEU A 97 -17.93 6.60 22.37
C LEU A 97 -18.98 7.18 23.33
N ALA A 98 -18.77 8.40 23.81
CA ALA A 98 -19.73 9.09 24.66
C ALA A 98 -21.05 9.39 23.92
N GLY A 99 -20.99 9.57 22.61
CA GLY A 99 -22.17 9.82 21.78
C GLY A 99 -22.99 8.57 21.40
N ILE A 100 -22.43 7.38 21.53
CA ILE A 100 -23.09 6.13 21.12
C ILE A 100 -24.42 5.88 21.83
N PRO A 101 -24.56 6.08 23.17
CA PRO A 101 -25.85 5.89 23.83
C PRO A 101 -26.95 6.79 23.28
N GLU A 102 -26.62 8.03 22.92
CA GLU A 102 -27.58 8.96 22.33
C GLU A 102 -28.01 8.53 20.93
N ILE A 103 -27.07 8.08 20.11
CA ILE A 103 -27.35 7.55 18.76
C ILE A 103 -28.26 6.33 18.87
N SER A 104 -27.99 5.44 19.82
CA SER A 104 -28.79 4.24 20.04
C SER A 104 -30.23 4.59 20.51
N ARG A 105 -30.37 5.64 21.30
CA ARG A 105 -31.71 6.11 21.76
C ARG A 105 -32.49 6.80 20.65
N GLY A 106 -31.80 7.51 19.78
CA GLY A 106 -32.40 8.22 18.65
C GLY A 106 -32.79 7.33 17.48
N GLY A 107 -32.28 6.12 17.45
CA GLY A 107 -32.55 5.15 16.41
C GLY A 107 -33.59 4.14 16.81
#